data_a088ae0f95e71fe76972edb11c28d6d0
#
_entry.id   a088ae0f95e71fe76972edb11c28d6d0
#
_cell.length_a   1.000
_cell.length_b   1.000
_cell.length_c   1.000
_cell.angle_alpha   90.00
_cell.angle_beta   90.00
_cell.angle_gamma   90.00
#
_symmetry.space_group_name_H-M   'P 1'
#
loop_
_entity.id
_entity.type
_entity.pdbx_description
1 polymer ?
#
loop_
_entity_poly.entity_id
_entity_poly.type
_entity_poly.pdbx_seq_one_letter_code
_entity_poly.pdbx_strand_id
1 'polypeptide(L)'
;MPYQVSVIRDQYRYESIVPRSELAYTIIKALRDQGATLADYQQILLQSNMNSAHILTDNDFHQLVLAHPEMGLIYEDMTLKNHQRIYFHTNWTVPNTNWQHLNAELKRYQIDVSTLKTPDQRHFIKRKIPLTPS
;
A
#
# COMPACT_ATOMS: atom_id res chain seq x y z
N MET A 1 4.35 -0.57 -16.04
CA MET A 1 5.28 0.46 -15.58
C MET A 1 5.60 0.21 -14.12
N PRO A 2 6.86 0.11 -13.74
CA PRO A 2 7.23 -0.13 -12.35
C PRO A 2 7.11 1.12 -11.49
N TYR A 3 7.02 0.90 -10.20
CA TYR A 3 6.89 1.95 -9.19
C TYR A 3 8.03 1.81 -8.19
N GLN A 4 8.46 2.96 -7.67
CA GLN A 4 9.40 2.98 -6.56
C GLN A 4 8.63 3.36 -5.29
N VAL A 5 8.75 2.52 -4.27
CA VAL A 5 8.15 2.77 -2.96
C VAL A 5 9.26 3.01 -1.97
N SER A 6 9.24 4.17 -1.32
CA SER A 6 10.23 4.55 -0.32
C SER A 6 9.56 4.67 1.04
N VAL A 7 10.17 4.09 2.07
CA VAL A 7 9.68 4.15 3.45
C VAL A 7 10.82 4.61 4.34
N ILE A 8 10.58 5.63 5.17
CA ILE A 8 11.55 6.11 6.15
C ILE A 8 11.19 5.52 7.52
N ARG A 9 12.14 4.79 8.12
CA ARG A 9 11.96 4.17 9.42
C ARG A 9 13.32 3.94 10.08
N ASP A 10 13.43 4.24 11.36
CA ASP A 10 14.63 3.94 12.17
C ASP A 10 15.91 4.53 11.58
N GLN A 11 15.84 5.76 11.06
CA GLN A 11 16.98 6.48 10.47
C GLN A 11 17.46 5.88 9.15
N TYR A 12 16.63 5.06 8.52
CA TYR A 12 16.92 4.50 7.20
C TYR A 12 15.78 4.78 6.24
N ARG A 13 16.14 4.87 4.98
CA ARG A 13 15.17 4.86 3.90
C ARG A 13 15.24 3.51 3.21
N TYR A 14 14.10 2.84 3.18
CA TYR A 14 13.95 1.55 2.51
C TYR A 14 13.30 1.81 1.17
N GLU A 15 13.98 1.45 0.08
CA GLU A 15 13.46 1.64 -1.26
C GLU A 15 13.25 0.29 -1.92
N SER A 16 12.13 0.15 -2.64
CA SER A 16 11.84 -1.04 -3.43
C SER A 16 11.24 -0.64 -4.76
N ILE A 17 11.53 -1.45 -5.78
CA ILE A 17 10.94 -1.30 -7.10
C ILE A 17 9.99 -2.46 -7.29
N VAL A 18 8.72 -2.15 -7.57
CA VAL A 18 7.68 -3.17 -7.67
C VAL A 18 6.85 -2.95 -8.93
N PRO A 19 6.35 -4.05 -9.55
CA PRO A 19 5.42 -3.92 -10.66
C PRO A 19 4.05 -3.49 -10.15
N ARG A 20 3.20 -3.04 -11.07
CA ARG A 20 1.85 -2.59 -10.73
C ARG A 20 1.04 -3.64 -9.97
N SER A 21 1.22 -4.90 -10.31
CA SER A 21 0.47 -5.99 -9.67
C SER A 21 0.80 -6.17 -8.19
N GLU A 22 1.95 -5.67 -7.73
CA GLU A 22 2.38 -5.79 -6.35
C GLU A 22 2.33 -4.46 -5.60
N LEU A 23 1.87 -3.40 -6.25
CA LEU A 23 1.88 -2.06 -5.66
C LEU A 23 0.97 -1.98 -4.43
N ALA A 24 -0.26 -2.47 -4.54
CA ALA A 24 -1.20 -2.43 -3.43
C ALA A 24 -0.65 -3.18 -2.22
N TYR A 25 -0.16 -4.40 -2.43
CA TYR A 25 0.44 -5.19 -1.36
C TYR A 25 1.59 -4.44 -0.69
N THR A 26 2.47 -3.85 -1.49
CA THR A 26 3.65 -3.14 -0.97
C THR A 26 3.25 -1.95 -0.11
N ILE A 27 2.26 -1.18 -0.55
CA ILE A 27 1.76 -0.03 0.21
C ILE A 27 1.09 -0.47 1.50
N ILE A 28 0.23 -1.48 1.43
CA ILE A 28 -0.49 -1.99 2.61
C ILE A 28 0.49 -2.53 3.64
N LYS A 29 1.50 -3.27 3.19
CA LYS A 29 2.53 -3.80 4.08
C LYS A 29 3.36 -2.69 4.72
N ALA A 30 3.74 -1.67 3.95
CA ALA A 30 4.49 -0.54 4.48
C ALA A 30 3.71 0.19 5.56
N LEU A 31 2.42 0.43 5.34
CA LEU A 31 1.54 1.04 6.34
C LEU A 31 1.45 0.18 7.59
N ARG A 32 1.30 -1.14 7.44
CA ARG A 32 1.28 -2.06 8.58
C ARG A 32 2.57 -1.95 9.39
N ASP A 33 3.71 -1.95 8.71
CA ASP A 33 5.02 -1.88 9.37
C ASP A 33 5.21 -0.56 10.10
N GLN A 34 4.53 0.50 9.66
CA GLN A 34 4.52 1.80 10.34
C GLN A 34 3.44 1.87 11.44
N GLY A 35 2.74 0.77 11.70
CA GLY A 35 1.79 0.68 12.80
C GLY A 35 0.36 1.09 12.46
N ALA A 36 -0.01 1.17 11.18
CA ALA A 36 -1.36 1.55 10.80
C ALA A 36 -2.38 0.54 11.29
N THR A 37 -3.51 1.07 11.79
CA THR A 37 -4.66 0.28 12.21
C THR A 37 -5.73 0.29 11.12
N LEU A 38 -6.78 -0.51 11.29
CA LEU A 38 -7.92 -0.50 10.35
C LEU A 38 -8.48 0.92 10.20
N ALA A 39 -8.62 1.66 11.32
CA ALA A 39 -9.12 3.03 11.28
C ALA A 39 -8.22 3.93 10.44
N ASP A 40 -6.90 3.74 10.52
CA ASP A 40 -5.95 4.49 9.71
C ASP A 40 -6.15 4.20 8.22
N TYR A 41 -6.30 2.93 7.86
CA TYR A 41 -6.54 2.56 6.47
C TYR A 41 -7.84 3.16 5.95
N GLN A 42 -8.90 3.10 6.75
CA GLN A 42 -10.20 3.66 6.36
C GLN A 42 -10.11 5.17 6.15
N GLN A 43 -9.36 5.86 7.02
CA GLN A 43 -9.15 7.30 6.88
C GLN A 43 -8.37 7.63 5.61
N ILE A 44 -7.34 6.84 5.31
CA ILE A 44 -6.55 7.03 4.08
C ILE A 44 -7.45 6.90 2.85
N LEU A 45 -8.30 5.87 2.81
CA LEU A 45 -9.22 5.67 1.69
C LEU A 45 -10.20 6.84 1.57
N LEU A 46 -10.73 7.30 2.69
CA LEU A 46 -11.68 8.41 2.71
C LEU A 46 -11.04 9.69 2.19
N GLN A 47 -9.87 10.04 2.71
CA GLN A 47 -9.16 11.26 2.31
C GLN A 47 -8.65 11.18 0.87
N SER A 48 -8.39 9.99 0.38
CA SER A 48 -7.94 9.78 -0.99
C SER A 48 -9.10 9.64 -1.97
N ASN A 49 -10.33 9.73 -1.49
CA ASN A 49 -11.54 9.57 -2.29
C ASN A 49 -11.56 8.20 -3.01
N MET A 50 -11.07 7.18 -2.33
CA MET A 50 -11.06 5.82 -2.83
C MET A 50 -12.24 5.03 -2.28
N ASN A 51 -12.65 3.99 -3.02
CA ASN A 51 -13.75 3.15 -2.60
C ASN A 51 -13.38 2.40 -1.30
N SER A 52 -14.28 2.43 -0.33
CA SER A 52 -14.06 1.74 0.95
C SER A 52 -13.90 0.23 0.80
N ALA A 53 -14.39 -0.35 -0.30
CA ALA A 53 -14.24 -1.77 -0.58
C ALA A 53 -12.80 -2.17 -0.90
N HIS A 54 -11.89 -1.22 -1.05
CA HIS A 54 -10.46 -1.54 -1.26
C HIS A 54 -9.84 -2.19 -0.03
N ILE A 55 -10.40 -1.95 1.16
CA ILE A 55 -9.93 -2.58 2.40
C ILE A 55 -11.14 -2.98 3.22
N LEU A 56 -11.27 -4.27 3.50
CA LEU A 56 -12.42 -4.86 4.19
C LEU A 56 -12.02 -5.53 5.49
N THR A 57 -12.94 -5.56 6.43
CA THR A 57 -12.82 -6.39 7.61
C THR A 57 -13.07 -7.86 7.26
N ASP A 58 -12.77 -8.75 8.19
CA ASP A 58 -13.03 -10.18 8.03
C ASP A 58 -14.52 -10.45 7.73
N ASN A 59 -15.41 -9.82 8.49
CA ASN A 59 -16.84 -9.97 8.31
C ASN A 59 -17.31 -9.45 6.95
N ASP A 60 -16.85 -8.25 6.58
CA ASP A 60 -17.23 -7.63 5.30
C ASP A 60 -16.76 -8.46 4.12
N PHE A 61 -15.54 -9.01 4.21
CA PHE A 61 -15.01 -9.86 3.16
C PHE A 61 -15.84 -11.14 3.01
N HIS A 62 -16.21 -11.78 4.12
CA HIS A 62 -17.03 -12.98 4.07
C HIS A 62 -18.40 -12.72 3.44
N GLN A 63 -19.02 -11.57 3.76
CA GLN A 63 -20.29 -11.20 3.15
C GLN A 63 -20.14 -10.96 1.65
N LEU A 64 -19.07 -10.31 1.25
CA LEU A 64 -18.81 -10.07 -0.17
C LEU A 64 -18.65 -11.37 -0.95
N VAL A 65 -17.88 -12.32 -0.41
CA VAL A 65 -17.62 -13.61 -1.07
C VAL A 65 -18.88 -14.47 -1.12
N LEU A 66 -19.75 -14.40 -0.11
CA LEU A 66 -21.03 -15.10 -0.14
C LEU A 66 -21.92 -14.59 -1.28
N ALA A 67 -21.91 -13.28 -1.52
CA ALA A 67 -22.71 -12.68 -2.59
C ALA A 67 -22.04 -12.82 -3.97
N HIS A 68 -20.72 -12.77 -4.00
CA HIS A 68 -19.92 -12.77 -5.23
C HIS A 68 -18.66 -13.62 -5.02
N PRO A 69 -18.75 -14.96 -5.16
CA PRO A 69 -17.62 -15.86 -4.87
C PRO A 69 -16.35 -15.55 -5.67
N GLU A 70 -16.49 -15.02 -6.87
CA GLU A 70 -15.37 -14.67 -7.74
C GLU A 70 -14.50 -13.55 -7.15
N MET A 71 -15.06 -12.74 -6.26
CA MET A 71 -14.33 -11.63 -5.65
C MET A 71 -13.23 -12.12 -4.71
N GLY A 72 -13.33 -13.34 -4.21
CA GLY A 72 -12.29 -13.90 -3.35
C GLY A 72 -10.94 -14.03 -4.04
N LEU A 73 -10.92 -14.08 -5.38
CA LEU A 73 -9.69 -14.24 -6.14
C LEU A 73 -8.90 -12.94 -6.31
N ILE A 74 -9.53 -11.80 -6.07
CA ILE A 74 -8.89 -10.50 -6.28
C ILE A 74 -8.55 -9.77 -4.98
N TYR A 75 -8.77 -10.43 -3.84
CA TYR A 75 -8.41 -9.89 -2.53
C TYR A 75 -7.29 -10.74 -1.91
N GLU A 76 -6.41 -10.05 -1.21
CA GLU A 76 -5.40 -10.69 -0.36
C GLU A 76 -5.65 -10.26 1.07
N ASP A 77 -5.14 -11.05 2.02
CA ASP A 77 -5.29 -10.75 3.43
C ASP A 77 -3.95 -10.38 4.06
N MET A 78 -4.03 -9.64 5.16
CA MET A 78 -2.86 -9.28 5.94
C MET A 78 -3.27 -9.11 7.39
N THR A 79 -2.41 -9.58 8.31
CA THR A 79 -2.62 -9.39 9.74
C THR A 79 -1.85 -8.15 10.18
N LEU A 80 -2.56 -7.21 10.83
CA LEU A 80 -1.97 -5.98 11.33
C LEU A 80 -1.21 -6.24 12.63
N LYS A 81 -0.44 -5.26 13.09
CA LYS A 81 0.33 -5.39 14.32
C LYS A 81 -0.54 -5.61 15.56
N ASN A 82 -1.79 -5.14 15.52
CA ASN A 82 -2.74 -5.35 16.60
C ASN A 82 -3.51 -6.68 16.46
N HIS A 83 -3.03 -7.59 15.62
CA HIS A 83 -3.60 -8.90 15.35
C HIS A 83 -4.92 -8.88 14.56
N GLN A 84 -5.40 -7.73 14.17
CA GLN A 84 -6.59 -7.63 13.34
C GLN A 84 -6.27 -8.02 11.91
N ARG A 85 -7.12 -8.85 11.27
CA ARG A 85 -6.97 -9.23 9.88
C ARG A 85 -7.75 -8.27 9.00
N ILE A 86 -7.12 -7.84 7.90
CA ILE A 86 -7.77 -7.05 6.87
C ILE A 86 -7.66 -7.77 5.53
N TYR A 87 -8.57 -7.45 4.62
CA TYR A 87 -8.56 -7.96 3.25
C TYR A 87 -8.51 -6.75 2.32
N PHE A 88 -7.62 -6.78 1.34
CA PHE A 88 -7.45 -5.64 0.45
C PHE A 88 -7.47 -6.07 -1.01
N HIS A 89 -8.05 -5.19 -1.83
CA HIS A 89 -8.13 -5.39 -3.27
C HIS A 89 -6.72 -5.25 -3.87
N THR A 90 -6.34 -6.19 -4.72
CA THR A 90 -4.97 -6.21 -5.28
C THR A 90 -4.81 -5.31 -6.50
N ASN A 91 -5.90 -4.89 -7.12
CA ASN A 91 -5.85 -4.11 -8.35
C ASN A 91 -6.14 -2.64 -8.08
N TRP A 92 -5.15 -1.91 -7.59
CA TRP A 92 -5.26 -0.47 -7.41
C TRP A 92 -4.93 0.23 -8.73
N THR A 93 -5.83 1.12 -9.16
CA THR A 93 -5.64 1.88 -10.39
C THR A 93 -4.83 3.14 -10.09
N VAL A 94 -3.57 3.13 -10.46
CA VAL A 94 -2.69 4.29 -10.31
C VAL A 94 -1.82 4.43 -11.55
N PRO A 95 -1.51 5.68 -11.97
CA PRO A 95 -2.05 6.93 -11.44
C PRO A 95 -3.49 7.16 -11.88
N ASN A 96 -4.25 7.85 -11.04
CA ASN A 96 -5.62 8.27 -11.34
C ASN A 96 -5.85 9.66 -10.74
N THR A 97 -7.08 10.16 -10.82
CA THR A 97 -7.38 11.50 -10.29
C THR A 97 -7.18 11.62 -8.79
N ASN A 98 -7.18 10.49 -8.08
CA ASN A 98 -7.02 10.45 -6.63
C ASN A 98 -5.58 10.19 -6.19
N TRP A 99 -4.69 9.98 -7.16
CA TRP A 99 -3.30 9.61 -6.88
C TRP A 99 -2.57 10.61 -5.99
N GLN A 100 -2.76 11.90 -6.26
CA GLN A 100 -2.11 12.95 -5.48
C GLN A 100 -2.59 12.94 -4.03
N HIS A 101 -3.88 12.70 -3.81
CA HIS A 101 -4.45 12.63 -2.47
C HIS A 101 -3.91 11.42 -1.72
N LEU A 102 -3.86 10.26 -2.38
CA LEU A 102 -3.31 9.06 -1.78
C LEU A 102 -1.84 9.27 -1.40
N ASN A 103 -1.06 9.83 -2.30
CA ASN A 103 0.36 10.05 -2.05
C ASN A 103 0.59 11.02 -0.87
N ALA A 104 -0.24 12.06 -0.76
CA ALA A 104 -0.19 12.98 0.36
C ALA A 104 -0.50 12.28 1.68
N GLU A 105 -1.47 11.38 1.70
CA GLU A 105 -1.81 10.61 2.90
C GLU A 105 -0.69 9.64 3.28
N LEU A 106 -0.09 8.98 2.28
CA LEU A 106 1.02 8.05 2.53
C LEU A 106 2.24 8.76 3.13
N LYS A 107 2.49 10.00 2.74
CA LYS A 107 3.62 10.77 3.28
C LYS A 107 3.48 11.01 4.78
N ARG A 108 2.28 11.03 5.31
CA ARG A 108 2.06 11.15 6.76
C ARG A 108 2.60 9.93 7.52
N TYR A 109 2.75 8.80 6.82
CA TYR A 109 3.33 7.58 7.37
C TYR A 109 4.76 7.36 6.89
N GLN A 110 5.40 8.41 6.34
CA GLN A 110 6.78 8.34 5.84
C GLN A 110 6.92 7.39 4.65
N ILE A 111 5.87 7.30 3.83
CA ILE A 111 5.84 6.47 2.63
C ILE A 111 5.70 7.38 1.41
N ASP A 112 6.57 7.18 0.43
CA ASP A 112 6.52 7.92 -0.83
C ASP A 112 6.51 6.94 -1.99
N VAL A 113 5.60 7.16 -2.95
CA VAL A 113 5.46 6.31 -4.13
C VAL A 113 5.62 7.16 -5.37
N SER A 114 6.46 6.70 -6.28
CA SER A 114 6.69 7.39 -7.55
C SER A 114 6.75 6.38 -8.70
N THR A 115 6.47 6.84 -9.91
CA THR A 115 6.64 6.03 -11.10
C THR A 115 8.08 6.12 -11.59
N LEU A 116 8.62 5.02 -12.08
CA LEU A 116 9.95 5.01 -12.69
C LEU A 116 9.82 5.39 -14.16
N LYS A 117 10.53 6.45 -14.55
CA LYS A 117 10.45 7.00 -15.89
C LYS A 117 11.57 6.52 -16.82
N THR A 118 12.66 5.97 -16.26
CA THR A 118 13.81 5.53 -17.05
C THR A 118 14.17 4.09 -16.71
N PRO A 119 14.60 3.30 -17.71
CA PRO A 119 15.02 1.92 -17.46
C PRO A 119 16.20 1.81 -16.50
N ASP A 120 17.05 2.82 -16.48
CA ASP A 120 18.27 2.81 -15.66
C ASP A 120 17.97 2.80 -14.15
N GLN A 121 16.77 3.19 -13.76
CA GLN A 121 16.37 3.18 -12.35
C GLN A 121 16.00 1.79 -11.85
N ARG A 122 16.08 0.76 -12.72
CA ARG A 122 15.68 -0.62 -12.38
C ARG A 122 16.81 -1.48 -11.85
N HIS A 123 17.94 -0.88 -11.46
CA HIS A 123 19.11 -1.64 -11.03
C HIS A 123 18.94 -2.32 -9.67
N PHE A 124 17.91 -1.96 -8.89
CA PHE A 124 17.72 -2.60 -7.60
C PHE A 124 16.26 -2.97 -7.43
N ILE A 125 16.03 -4.05 -6.65
CA ILE A 125 14.67 -4.47 -6.25
C ILE A 125 14.39 -3.94 -4.85
N LYS A 126 15.37 -4.02 -3.95
CA LYS A 126 15.27 -3.48 -2.60
C LYS A 126 16.59 -2.84 -2.21
N ARG A 127 16.51 -1.73 -1.49
CA ARG A 127 17.71 -1.01 -1.05
C ARG A 127 17.45 -0.34 0.29
N LYS A 128 18.43 -0.39 1.18
CA LYS A 128 18.39 0.26 2.49
C LYS A 128 19.46 1.34 2.51
N ILE A 129 19.06 2.60 2.74
CA ILE A 129 19.95 3.76 2.67
C ILE A 129 19.94 4.48 4.01
N PRO A 130 21.11 4.71 4.66
CA PRO A 130 21.16 5.53 5.87
C PRO A 130 20.79 6.97 5.55
N LEU A 131 19.99 7.59 6.42
CA LEU A 131 19.59 8.99 6.24
C LEU A 131 20.61 9.97 6.76
N THR A 132 21.40 9.54 7.73
CA THR A 132 22.41 10.41 8.36
C THR A 132 23.78 9.87 8.06
N PRO A 133 24.53 10.52 7.16
CA PRO A 133 25.93 10.16 6.99
C PRO A 133 26.68 10.60 8.25
N SER A 134 27.29 9.69 8.89
CA SER A 134 28.10 9.97 10.07
C SER A 134 29.55 10.11 9.68
#